data_675463762b8cec74a81fadd4b138bf3a
#
_entry.id   675463762b8cec74a81fadd4b138bf3a
#
_cell.length_a   1.000
_cell.length_b   1.000
_cell.length_c   1.000
_cell.angle_alpha   90.00
_cell.angle_beta   90.00
_cell.angle_gamma   90.00
#
_symmetry.space_group_name_H-M   'P 1'
#
loop_
_entity.id
_entity.type
_entity.pdbx_description
1 polymer ?
#
loop_
_entity_poly.entity_id
_entity_poly.type
_entity_poly.pdbx_seq_one_letter_code
_entity_poly.pdbx_strand_id
1 'polypeptide(L)'
;MVLVVTRADARRGRGGRTSPSPVKQRALDLGLPVTDRLDDLMTADLPAGCTGVVVAYGRIIPAAVLSRVPMLNVHFSLLPRWRGAAPVERAILAGDGETGVCIMEMEEGLDTGPVRATGRLTIEDAATTASLTHRLAVTGGELMCEVLAGAHPVAVPQAEGHTYAHKIGPADLVIDWNEPAEVTLRRVRAVNAHTTVAGRRLRVIAAERAEGANAPGELTDDAVVGTGDGCVRLVTVQPEARGAMVAADWLRGANLALPCVLGG
;
A
#
# COMPACT_ATOMS: atom_id res chain seq x y z
N MET A 1 -16.77 19.21 10.14
CA MET A 1 -15.36 18.88 10.49
C MET A 1 -14.75 20.11 11.15
N VAL A 2 -14.05 19.93 12.28
CA VAL A 2 -13.59 21.05 13.13
C VAL A 2 -12.13 21.37 12.88
N LEU A 3 -11.29 20.33 12.72
CA LEU A 3 -9.86 20.47 12.54
C LEU A 3 -9.32 19.28 11.73
N VAL A 4 -8.39 19.54 10.82
CA VAL A 4 -7.67 18.52 10.08
C VAL A 4 -6.20 18.52 10.54
N VAL A 5 -5.74 17.37 11.05
CA VAL A 5 -4.33 17.14 11.37
C VAL A 5 -3.69 16.33 10.26
N THR A 6 -2.65 16.84 9.63
CA THR A 6 -1.97 16.14 8.52
C THR A 6 -0.46 16.31 8.64
N ARG A 7 0.29 15.70 7.73
CA ARG A 7 1.75 15.85 7.72
C ARG A 7 2.15 17.25 7.28
N ALA A 8 3.28 17.72 7.80
CA ALA A 8 3.92 18.95 7.32
C ALA A 8 4.19 18.88 5.80
N ASP A 9 4.29 20.05 5.19
CA ASP A 9 4.65 20.17 3.80
C ASP A 9 6.01 19.54 3.54
N ALA A 10 6.12 18.79 2.46
CA ALA A 10 7.33 18.06 2.11
C ALA A 10 7.77 18.37 0.68
N ARG A 11 9.05 18.17 0.41
CA ARG A 11 9.58 18.24 -0.96
C ARG A 11 8.98 17.11 -1.79
N ARG A 12 8.32 17.45 -2.89
CA ARG A 12 7.66 16.49 -3.78
C ARG A 12 8.00 16.78 -5.24
N GLY A 13 8.06 15.70 -6.04
CA GLY A 13 8.32 15.79 -7.48
C GLY A 13 9.75 16.13 -7.86
N ARG A 14 10.00 16.16 -9.18
CA ARG A 14 11.29 16.59 -9.76
C ARG A 14 11.41 18.10 -9.58
N GLY A 15 12.41 18.56 -8.85
CA GLY A 15 12.64 19.99 -8.59
C GLY A 15 12.51 20.43 -7.14
N GLY A 16 12.11 19.54 -6.23
CA GLY A 16 12.24 19.74 -4.78
C GLY A 16 11.43 20.89 -4.19
N ARG A 17 10.39 21.39 -4.86
CA ARG A 17 9.48 22.38 -4.28
C ARG A 17 8.69 21.76 -3.12
N THR A 18 8.61 22.46 -2.02
CA THR A 18 7.76 22.10 -0.89
C THR A 18 6.30 22.28 -1.30
N SER A 19 5.49 21.24 -1.11
CA SER A 19 4.07 21.27 -1.43
C SER A 19 3.25 20.56 -0.33
N PRO A 20 1.99 20.96 -0.13
CA PRO A 20 1.09 20.32 0.83
C PRO A 20 0.80 18.85 0.44
N SER A 21 0.39 18.07 1.43
CA SER A 21 -0.17 16.75 1.15
C SER A 21 -1.51 16.88 0.41
N PRO A 22 -1.95 15.88 -0.38
CA PRO A 22 -3.27 15.90 -1.00
C PRO A 22 -4.40 16.16 0.02
N VAL A 23 -4.29 15.58 1.22
CA VAL A 23 -5.24 15.80 2.32
C VAL A 23 -5.21 17.27 2.77
N LYS A 24 -4.02 17.85 2.97
CA LYS A 24 -3.88 19.27 3.35
C LYS A 24 -4.46 20.18 2.28
N GLN A 25 -4.13 19.94 1.01
CA GLN A 25 -4.65 20.73 -0.09
C GLN A 25 -6.19 20.68 -0.12
N ARG A 26 -6.77 19.48 -0.03
CA ARG A 26 -8.22 19.32 -0.04
C ARG A 26 -8.91 20.00 1.15
N ALA A 27 -8.30 19.95 2.33
CA ALA A 27 -8.81 20.63 3.52
C ALA A 27 -8.82 22.17 3.34
N LEU A 28 -7.74 22.71 2.78
CA LEU A 28 -7.65 24.14 2.45
C LEU A 28 -8.68 24.56 1.40
N ASP A 29 -8.88 23.77 0.34
CA ASP A 29 -9.88 24.01 -0.70
C ASP A 29 -11.31 24.03 -0.14
N LEU A 30 -11.53 23.29 0.95
CA LEU A 30 -12.81 23.25 1.68
C LEU A 30 -12.92 24.30 2.80
N GLY A 31 -11.92 25.16 2.97
CA GLY A 31 -11.91 26.17 4.04
C GLY A 31 -11.82 25.58 5.45
N LEU A 32 -11.31 24.35 5.61
CA LEU A 32 -11.21 23.70 6.91
C LEU A 32 -9.93 24.13 7.64
N PRO A 33 -9.95 24.32 8.96
CA PRO A 33 -8.75 24.53 9.76
C PRO A 33 -7.79 23.34 9.64
N VAL A 34 -6.50 23.61 9.40
CA VAL A 34 -5.47 22.58 9.21
C VAL A 34 -4.27 22.86 10.08
N THR A 35 -3.73 21.83 10.72
CA THR A 35 -2.44 21.84 11.42
C THR A 35 -1.59 20.64 11.03
N ASP A 36 -0.28 20.73 11.20
CA ASP A 36 0.65 19.60 11.10
C ASP A 36 1.18 19.11 12.46
N ARG A 37 0.65 19.68 13.53
CA ARG A 37 1.02 19.37 14.90
C ARG A 37 -0.11 18.59 15.59
N LEU A 38 0.18 17.36 15.98
CA LEU A 38 -0.78 16.56 16.73
C LEU A 38 -1.12 17.15 18.11
N ASP A 39 -0.12 17.82 18.72
CA ASP A 39 -0.27 18.43 20.04
C ASP A 39 -1.31 19.56 20.08
N ASP A 40 -1.62 20.16 18.94
CA ASP A 40 -2.66 21.17 18.85
C ASP A 40 -4.05 20.61 19.25
N LEU A 41 -4.25 19.28 19.13
CA LEU A 41 -5.46 18.62 19.63
C LEU A 41 -5.60 18.73 21.16
N MET A 42 -4.51 18.93 21.89
CA MET A 42 -4.53 19.05 23.36
C MET A 42 -5.09 20.41 23.83
N THR A 43 -4.99 21.42 22.97
CA THR A 43 -5.41 22.81 23.30
C THR A 43 -6.54 23.32 22.44
N ALA A 44 -6.88 22.62 21.34
CA ALA A 44 -7.96 23.01 20.45
C ALA A 44 -9.31 23.05 21.19
N ASP A 45 -10.14 24.03 20.84
CA ASP A 45 -11.54 24.10 21.27
C ASP A 45 -12.35 23.09 20.44
N LEU A 46 -12.54 21.90 20.97
CA LEU A 46 -13.25 20.80 20.32
C LEU A 46 -14.65 20.65 20.93
N PRO A 47 -15.69 20.48 20.11
CA PRO A 47 -17.04 20.23 20.61
C PRO A 47 -17.09 19.00 21.50
N ALA A 48 -17.97 19.03 22.50
CA ALA A 48 -18.22 17.87 23.34
C ALA A 48 -18.71 16.69 22.47
N GLY A 49 -18.15 15.50 22.75
CA GLY A 49 -18.48 14.28 21.99
C GLY A 49 -17.91 14.20 20.58
N CYS A 50 -16.94 15.08 20.22
CA CYS A 50 -16.28 14.95 18.94
C CYS A 50 -15.49 13.62 18.84
N THR A 51 -15.45 13.04 17.66
CA THR A 51 -14.71 11.84 17.34
C THR A 51 -13.65 12.13 16.29
N GLY A 52 -12.42 11.68 16.53
CA GLY A 52 -11.35 11.76 15.55
C GLY A 52 -11.48 10.64 14.51
N VAL A 53 -11.23 10.94 13.24
CA VAL A 53 -11.13 9.96 12.16
C VAL A 53 -9.69 9.90 11.68
N VAL A 54 -9.10 8.72 11.72
CA VAL A 54 -7.70 8.48 11.33
C VAL A 54 -7.66 7.62 10.06
N VAL A 55 -6.95 8.09 9.05
CA VAL A 55 -6.75 7.36 7.80
C VAL A 55 -5.28 7.50 7.39
N ALA A 56 -4.55 6.39 7.33
CA ALA A 56 -3.16 6.31 6.86
C ALA A 56 -2.25 7.44 7.44
N TYR A 57 -2.42 7.80 8.70
CA TYR A 57 -1.68 8.90 9.34
C TYR A 57 -0.18 8.57 9.47
N GLY A 58 0.13 7.29 9.76
CA GLY A 58 1.50 6.75 9.74
C GLY A 58 2.39 7.28 10.86
N ARG A 59 1.81 7.77 11.96
CA ARG A 59 2.48 8.15 13.21
C ARG A 59 1.69 7.57 14.39
N ILE A 60 2.39 7.25 15.46
CA ILE A 60 1.77 6.81 16.70
C ILE A 60 1.04 8.01 17.31
N ILE A 61 -0.19 7.80 17.75
CA ILE A 61 -1.00 8.78 18.47
C ILE A 61 -0.83 8.51 19.96
N PRO A 62 -0.33 9.47 20.75
CA PRO A 62 -0.09 9.28 22.17
C PRO A 62 -1.39 9.00 22.94
N ALA A 63 -1.31 8.21 24.02
CA ALA A 63 -2.42 7.90 24.91
C ALA A 63 -3.16 9.14 25.41
N ALA A 64 -2.43 10.20 25.75
CA ALA A 64 -3.01 11.46 26.20
C ALA A 64 -3.96 12.08 25.16
N VAL A 65 -3.62 11.96 23.86
CA VAL A 65 -4.47 12.45 22.77
C VAL A 65 -5.69 11.55 22.60
N LEU A 66 -5.52 10.22 22.65
CA LEU A 66 -6.63 9.26 22.55
C LEU A 66 -7.62 9.41 23.71
N SER A 67 -7.14 9.70 24.94
CA SER A 67 -7.97 9.94 26.10
C SER A 67 -8.79 11.24 25.97
N ARG A 68 -8.26 12.26 25.28
CA ARG A 68 -8.96 13.53 25.04
C ARG A 68 -9.96 13.44 23.90
N VAL A 69 -9.58 12.74 22.83
CA VAL A 69 -10.40 12.61 21.61
C VAL A 69 -10.48 11.13 21.25
N PRO A 70 -11.60 10.46 21.52
CA PRO A 70 -11.83 9.10 21.03
C PRO A 70 -11.67 9.07 19.50
N MET A 71 -10.94 8.08 18.98
CA MET A 71 -10.61 8.03 17.56
C MET A 71 -11.01 6.71 16.92
N LEU A 72 -11.46 6.80 15.68
CA LEU A 72 -11.73 5.67 14.80
C LEU A 72 -10.67 5.64 13.69
N ASN A 73 -10.13 4.46 13.42
CA ASN A 73 -9.17 4.24 12.33
C ASN A 73 -9.81 3.46 11.19
N VAL A 74 -9.55 3.91 9.96
CA VAL A 74 -9.87 3.13 8.75
C VAL A 74 -8.67 2.26 8.44
N HIS A 75 -8.77 0.97 8.75
CA HIS A 75 -7.69 0.00 8.56
C HIS A 75 -7.97 -0.91 7.36
N PHE A 76 -7.03 -0.98 6.42
CA PHE A 76 -7.20 -1.69 5.14
C PHE A 76 -6.85 -3.18 5.23
N SER A 77 -7.49 -3.87 6.17
CA SER A 77 -7.47 -5.33 6.25
C SER A 77 -8.71 -5.86 6.96
N LEU A 78 -8.91 -7.16 6.90
CA LEU A 78 -9.86 -7.90 7.72
C LEU A 78 -9.19 -8.25 9.06
N LEU A 79 -9.21 -7.31 10.02
CA LEU A 79 -8.65 -7.55 11.35
C LEU A 79 -9.26 -8.81 12.00
N PRO A 80 -8.45 -9.60 12.71
CA PRO A 80 -7.11 -9.34 13.22
C PRO A 80 -5.97 -9.63 12.23
N ARG A 81 -6.25 -10.02 10.98
CA ARG A 81 -5.22 -10.24 9.97
C ARG A 81 -4.64 -8.91 9.49
N TRP A 82 -3.31 -8.86 9.34
CA TRP A 82 -2.57 -7.74 8.79
C TRP A 82 -2.66 -6.44 9.62
N ARG A 83 -2.49 -6.52 10.95
CA ARG A 83 -2.22 -5.34 11.78
C ARG A 83 -0.93 -4.66 11.33
N GLY A 84 -0.87 -3.35 11.25
CA GLY A 84 0.36 -2.59 10.97
C GLY A 84 0.35 -1.78 9.68
N ALA A 85 1.55 -1.55 9.11
CA ALA A 85 1.79 -0.42 8.22
C ALA A 85 1.49 -0.67 6.73
N ALA A 86 1.47 -1.93 6.27
CA ALA A 86 1.38 -2.27 4.84
C ALA A 86 0.39 -3.42 4.56
N PRO A 87 -0.87 -3.35 5.06
CA PRO A 87 -1.81 -4.45 4.97
C PRO A 87 -2.18 -4.81 3.53
N VAL A 88 -2.30 -3.83 2.64
CA VAL A 88 -2.67 -4.04 1.23
C VAL A 88 -1.58 -4.77 0.47
N GLU A 89 -0.34 -4.30 0.60
CA GLU A 89 0.83 -4.92 -0.03
C GLU A 89 1.02 -6.35 0.48
N ARG A 90 0.91 -6.56 1.81
CA ARG A 90 1.09 -7.89 2.41
C ARG A 90 0.00 -8.87 2.00
N ALA A 91 -1.24 -8.44 1.86
CA ALA A 91 -2.32 -9.28 1.35
C ALA A 91 -2.05 -9.76 -0.08
N ILE A 92 -1.62 -8.87 -0.99
CA ILE A 92 -1.26 -9.24 -2.36
C ILE A 92 -0.03 -10.16 -2.37
N LEU A 93 1.03 -9.84 -1.63
CA LEU A 93 2.24 -10.66 -1.55
C LEU A 93 1.96 -12.08 -1.03
N ALA A 94 1.08 -12.19 -0.04
CA ALA A 94 0.67 -13.48 0.53
C ALA A 94 -0.22 -14.30 -0.42
N GLY A 95 -0.82 -13.67 -1.43
CA GLY A 95 -1.77 -14.31 -2.34
C GLY A 95 -3.14 -14.52 -1.70
N ASP A 96 -3.54 -13.63 -0.80
CA ASP A 96 -4.88 -13.66 -0.23
C ASP A 96 -5.92 -13.45 -1.34
N GLY A 97 -6.97 -14.27 -1.36
CA GLY A 97 -8.08 -14.12 -2.32
C GLY A 97 -9.07 -13.04 -1.90
N GLU A 98 -9.03 -12.61 -0.63
CA GLU A 98 -9.92 -11.63 -0.04
C GLU A 98 -9.16 -10.70 0.91
N THR A 99 -9.58 -9.45 0.96
CA THR A 99 -9.18 -8.47 1.97
C THR A 99 -10.39 -7.63 2.37
N GLY A 100 -10.18 -6.52 3.04
CA GLY A 100 -11.29 -5.63 3.40
C GLY A 100 -10.81 -4.38 4.12
N VAL A 101 -11.77 -3.69 4.68
CA VAL A 101 -11.55 -2.52 5.51
C VAL A 101 -12.30 -2.68 6.83
N CYS A 102 -11.64 -2.37 7.93
CA CYS A 102 -12.24 -2.31 9.25
C CYS A 102 -12.27 -0.87 9.75
N ILE A 103 -13.41 -0.46 10.29
CA ILE A 103 -13.51 0.75 11.14
C ILE A 103 -13.33 0.28 12.57
N MET A 104 -12.22 0.64 13.18
CA MET A 104 -11.86 0.19 14.53
C MET A 104 -11.67 1.38 15.47
N GLU A 105 -11.95 1.18 16.75
CA GLU A 105 -11.59 2.11 17.80
C GLU A 105 -10.09 2.08 18.03
N MET A 106 -9.47 3.23 18.22
CA MET A 106 -8.04 3.30 18.47
C MET A 106 -7.72 3.11 19.96
N GLU A 107 -6.73 2.29 20.21
CA GLU A 107 -6.10 2.04 21.51
C GLU A 107 -4.58 2.27 21.40
N GLU A 108 -3.86 2.11 22.51
CA GLU A 108 -2.40 2.26 22.55
C GLU A 108 -1.67 1.17 21.72
N GLY A 109 -2.29 0.00 21.55
CA GLY A 109 -1.73 -1.10 20.78
C GLY A 109 -1.80 -0.86 19.27
N LEU A 110 -0.89 -1.49 18.53
CA LEU A 110 -0.87 -1.40 17.08
C LEU A 110 -2.06 -2.16 16.48
N ASP A 111 -3.08 -1.42 16.07
CA ASP A 111 -4.31 -1.92 15.44
C ASP A 111 -5.00 -3.05 16.24
N THR A 112 -5.01 -2.92 17.57
CA THR A 112 -5.57 -3.93 18.52
C THR A 112 -7.00 -3.64 18.91
N GLY A 113 -7.48 -2.43 18.75
CA GLY A 113 -8.78 -2.00 19.25
C GLY A 113 -9.97 -2.73 18.62
N PRO A 114 -11.14 -2.66 19.26
CA PRO A 114 -12.33 -3.36 18.79
C PRO A 114 -12.86 -2.78 17.48
N VAL A 115 -13.48 -3.65 16.66
CA VAL A 115 -13.98 -3.32 15.33
C VAL A 115 -15.48 -2.98 15.40
N ARG A 116 -15.86 -1.83 14.84
CA ARG A 116 -17.27 -1.42 14.71
C ARG A 116 -17.92 -1.92 13.44
N ALA A 117 -17.19 -1.88 12.33
CA ALA A 117 -17.73 -2.25 11.02
C ALA A 117 -16.64 -2.85 10.14
N THR A 118 -17.05 -3.76 9.25
CA THR A 118 -16.13 -4.45 8.32
C THR A 118 -16.75 -4.50 6.93
N GLY A 119 -16.00 -4.04 5.93
CA GLY A 119 -16.31 -4.21 4.51
C GLY A 119 -15.34 -5.22 3.88
N ARG A 120 -15.86 -6.20 3.11
CA ARG A 120 -15.06 -7.24 2.44
C ARG A 120 -14.91 -6.94 0.96
N LEU A 121 -13.74 -7.25 0.41
CA LEU A 121 -13.41 -7.07 -1.01
C LEU A 121 -12.60 -8.25 -1.52
N THR A 122 -12.98 -8.80 -2.66
CA THR A 122 -12.17 -9.78 -3.38
C THR A 122 -10.92 -9.13 -3.95
N ILE A 123 -9.78 -9.78 -3.83
CA ILE A 123 -8.53 -9.42 -4.50
C ILE A 123 -8.53 -10.12 -5.85
N GLU A 124 -8.75 -9.37 -6.91
CA GLU A 124 -8.72 -9.89 -8.27
C GLU A 124 -7.29 -10.20 -8.72
N ASP A 125 -7.11 -11.16 -9.62
CA ASP A 125 -5.79 -11.60 -10.09
C ASP A 125 -4.94 -10.45 -10.67
N ALA A 126 -5.57 -9.47 -11.29
CA ALA A 126 -4.90 -8.30 -11.83
C ALA A 126 -4.77 -7.13 -10.83
N ALA A 127 -5.26 -7.28 -9.60
CA ALA A 127 -5.24 -6.20 -8.63
C ALA A 127 -3.81 -5.77 -8.28
N THR A 128 -3.56 -4.47 -8.33
CA THR A 128 -2.35 -3.83 -7.83
C THR A 128 -2.61 -3.18 -6.49
N THR A 129 -1.57 -2.87 -5.73
CA THR A 129 -1.70 -2.08 -4.49
C THR A 129 -2.45 -0.77 -4.74
N ALA A 130 -2.19 -0.09 -5.85
CA ALA A 130 -2.86 1.17 -6.17
C ALA A 130 -4.37 0.98 -6.42
N SER A 131 -4.77 0.02 -7.25
CA SER A 131 -6.19 -0.23 -7.55
C SER A 131 -6.95 -0.73 -6.33
N LEU A 132 -6.34 -1.63 -5.55
CA LEU A 132 -6.96 -2.19 -4.34
C LEU A 132 -7.09 -1.15 -3.24
N THR A 133 -6.05 -0.32 -3.02
CA THR A 133 -6.11 0.80 -2.06
C THR A 133 -7.22 1.79 -2.41
N HIS A 134 -7.41 2.08 -3.71
CA HIS A 134 -8.50 2.96 -4.14
C HIS A 134 -9.88 2.38 -3.78
N ARG A 135 -10.11 1.11 -4.09
CA ARG A 135 -11.38 0.42 -3.75
C ARG A 135 -11.62 0.39 -2.23
N LEU A 136 -10.57 0.05 -1.45
CA LEU A 136 -10.64 0.04 0.01
C LEU A 136 -10.91 1.43 0.59
N ALA A 137 -10.35 2.49 -0.01
CA ALA A 137 -10.58 3.86 0.43
C ALA A 137 -12.04 4.31 0.20
N VAL A 138 -12.64 3.93 -0.93
CA VAL A 138 -14.05 4.22 -1.22
C VAL A 138 -14.94 3.49 -0.21
N THR A 139 -14.80 2.17 -0.09
CA THR A 139 -15.58 1.36 0.85
C THR A 139 -15.38 1.81 2.31
N GLY A 140 -14.14 2.13 2.69
CA GLY A 140 -13.83 2.61 4.03
C GLY A 140 -14.43 3.98 4.34
N GLY A 141 -14.50 4.87 3.33
CA GLY A 141 -15.14 6.17 3.45
C GLY A 141 -16.66 6.04 3.66
N GLU A 142 -17.32 5.20 2.86
CA GLU A 142 -18.76 4.92 3.00
C GLU A 142 -19.07 4.33 4.37
N LEU A 143 -18.35 3.28 4.76
CA LEU A 143 -18.51 2.60 6.05
C LEU A 143 -18.24 3.53 7.25
N MET A 144 -17.25 4.43 7.15
CA MET A 144 -16.99 5.43 8.18
C MET A 144 -18.16 6.43 8.29
N CYS A 145 -18.76 6.85 7.20
CA CYS A 145 -19.95 7.71 7.22
C CYS A 145 -21.13 7.01 7.93
N GLU A 146 -21.35 5.72 7.67
CA GLU A 146 -22.39 4.93 8.35
C GLU A 146 -22.12 4.86 9.86
N VAL A 147 -20.88 4.58 10.27
CA VAL A 147 -20.49 4.53 11.69
C VAL A 147 -20.71 5.88 12.36
N LEU A 148 -20.32 6.98 11.73
CA LEU A 148 -20.50 8.34 12.26
C LEU A 148 -21.97 8.76 12.30
N ALA A 149 -22.81 8.20 11.43
CA ALA A 149 -24.28 8.40 11.46
C ALA A 149 -24.99 7.58 12.54
N GLY A 150 -24.26 6.77 13.32
CA GLY A 150 -24.80 5.98 14.42
C GLY A 150 -25.17 4.53 14.03
N ALA A 151 -24.92 4.10 12.80
CA ALA A 151 -24.92 2.69 12.46
C ALA A 151 -23.74 1.99 13.19
N HIS A 152 -23.85 0.69 13.39
CA HIS A 152 -22.81 -0.12 14.07
C HIS A 152 -22.41 0.43 15.46
N PRO A 153 -23.35 0.59 16.40
CA PRO A 153 -23.09 1.23 17.70
C PRO A 153 -22.20 0.40 18.62
N VAL A 154 -22.11 -0.91 18.38
CA VAL A 154 -21.35 -1.86 19.22
C VAL A 154 -20.03 -2.18 18.56
N ALA A 155 -18.93 -1.92 19.27
CA ALA A 155 -17.61 -2.37 18.87
C ALA A 155 -17.35 -3.79 19.39
N VAL A 156 -16.86 -4.67 18.52
CA VAL A 156 -16.59 -6.07 18.83
C VAL A 156 -15.10 -6.30 18.98
N PRO A 157 -14.61 -6.87 20.09
CA PRO A 157 -13.21 -7.22 20.25
C PRO A 157 -12.72 -8.11 19.09
N GLN A 158 -11.48 -7.90 18.68
CA GLN A 158 -10.89 -8.74 17.66
C GLN A 158 -10.69 -10.17 18.14
N ALA A 159 -10.89 -11.15 17.25
CA ALA A 159 -10.60 -12.56 17.54
C ALA A 159 -9.08 -12.79 17.73
N GLU A 160 -8.73 -13.97 18.25
CA GLU A 160 -7.34 -14.43 18.25
C GLU A 160 -6.81 -14.74 16.84
N GLY A 161 -5.50 -14.94 16.71
CA GLY A 161 -4.88 -15.30 15.42
C GLY A 161 -4.44 -14.09 14.58
N HIS A 162 -4.03 -13.01 15.24
CA HIS A 162 -3.53 -11.83 14.55
C HIS A 162 -2.25 -12.11 13.74
N THR A 163 -2.09 -11.38 12.63
CA THR A 163 -0.86 -11.33 11.85
C THR A 163 -0.42 -9.89 11.64
N TYR A 164 0.86 -9.69 11.35
CA TYR A 164 1.42 -8.35 11.18
C TYR A 164 1.78 -8.03 9.73
N ALA A 165 1.38 -6.86 9.28
CA ALA A 165 1.76 -6.24 8.03
C ALA A 165 2.94 -5.28 8.25
N HIS A 166 4.14 -5.84 8.37
CA HIS A 166 5.35 -5.04 8.49
C HIS A 166 5.52 -4.13 7.28
N LYS A 167 6.06 -2.93 7.53
CA LYS A 167 6.39 -1.97 6.48
C LYS A 167 7.22 -2.65 5.38
N ILE A 168 6.95 -2.31 4.13
CA ILE A 168 7.73 -2.79 2.99
C ILE A 168 9.16 -2.28 3.09
N GLY A 169 10.10 -3.22 3.10
CA GLY A 169 11.54 -2.98 3.18
C GLY A 169 12.25 -3.25 1.86
N PRO A 170 13.56 -2.94 1.78
CA PRO A 170 14.33 -3.16 0.54
C PRO A 170 14.29 -4.60 0.01
N ALA A 171 14.29 -5.59 0.91
CA ALA A 171 14.24 -7.00 0.53
C ALA A 171 12.91 -7.39 -0.16
N ASP A 172 11.80 -6.77 0.22
CA ASP A 172 10.51 -7.02 -0.41
C ASP A 172 10.48 -6.56 -1.87
N LEU A 173 11.37 -5.65 -2.27
CA LEU A 173 11.39 -5.04 -3.59
C LEU A 173 12.22 -5.82 -4.60
N VAL A 174 13.11 -6.70 -4.16
CA VAL A 174 13.99 -7.48 -5.04
C VAL A 174 13.24 -8.70 -5.55
N ILE A 175 13.24 -8.92 -6.86
CA ILE A 175 12.69 -10.13 -7.47
C ILE A 175 13.72 -11.25 -7.29
N ASP A 176 13.30 -12.34 -6.63
CA ASP A 176 14.02 -13.60 -6.64
C ASP A 176 13.43 -14.48 -7.76
N TRP A 177 14.19 -14.69 -8.80
CA TRP A 177 13.75 -15.48 -9.95
C TRP A 177 13.67 -16.98 -9.67
N ASN A 178 14.19 -17.47 -8.54
CA ASN A 178 14.03 -18.85 -8.11
C ASN A 178 12.64 -19.12 -7.50
N GLU A 179 11.89 -18.08 -7.14
CA GLU A 179 10.52 -18.23 -6.69
C GLU A 179 9.58 -18.57 -7.87
N PRO A 180 8.40 -19.17 -7.60
CA PRO A 180 7.41 -19.46 -8.63
C PRO A 180 6.93 -18.20 -9.37
N ALA A 181 6.51 -18.36 -10.64
CA ALA A 181 6.00 -17.28 -11.48
C ALA A 181 4.89 -16.47 -10.79
N GLU A 182 3.98 -17.15 -10.10
CA GLU A 182 2.87 -16.48 -9.38
C GLU A 182 3.38 -15.59 -8.23
N VAL A 183 4.43 -15.99 -7.52
CA VAL A 183 5.04 -15.16 -6.45
C VAL A 183 5.69 -13.92 -7.07
N THR A 184 6.39 -14.07 -8.18
CA THR A 184 6.97 -12.96 -8.94
C THR A 184 5.89 -11.97 -9.41
N LEU A 185 4.78 -12.47 -9.98
CA LEU A 185 3.67 -11.65 -10.44
C LEU A 185 3.00 -10.89 -9.29
N ARG A 186 2.79 -11.54 -8.13
CA ARG A 186 2.27 -10.87 -6.93
C ARG A 186 3.21 -9.77 -6.46
N ARG A 187 4.52 -10.01 -6.45
CA ARG A 187 5.52 -9.00 -6.07
C ARG A 187 5.48 -7.79 -7.01
N VAL A 188 5.40 -8.00 -8.32
CA VAL A 188 5.27 -6.91 -9.32
C VAL A 188 4.01 -6.07 -9.07
N ARG A 189 2.89 -6.68 -8.73
CA ARG A 189 1.62 -6.00 -8.47
C ARG A 189 1.58 -5.30 -7.10
N ALA A 190 2.26 -5.88 -6.10
CA ALA A 190 2.20 -5.40 -4.73
C ALA A 190 3.16 -4.24 -4.47
N VAL A 191 4.36 -4.26 -5.05
CA VAL A 191 5.43 -3.34 -4.66
C VAL A 191 6.18 -2.79 -5.87
N ASN A 192 7.14 -1.89 -5.62
CA ASN A 192 8.04 -1.39 -6.67
C ASN A 192 9.13 -2.43 -6.98
N ALA A 193 8.71 -3.60 -7.46
CA ALA A 193 9.59 -4.73 -7.72
C ALA A 193 10.68 -4.40 -8.74
N HIS A 194 11.88 -4.88 -8.49
CA HIS A 194 13.00 -4.66 -9.39
C HIS A 194 13.97 -5.85 -9.38
N THR A 195 14.74 -5.91 -10.44
CA THR A 195 15.88 -6.80 -10.61
C THR A 195 17.09 -5.99 -11.07
N THR A 196 18.19 -6.66 -11.37
CA THR A 196 19.37 -6.08 -12.05
C THR A 196 19.57 -6.74 -13.41
N VAL A 197 20.12 -5.99 -14.35
CA VAL A 197 20.57 -6.46 -15.64
C VAL A 197 21.87 -5.74 -16.01
N ALA A 198 22.92 -6.49 -16.29
CA ALA A 198 24.26 -5.94 -16.55
C ALA A 198 24.68 -4.91 -15.46
N GLY A 199 24.45 -5.22 -14.18
CA GLY A 199 24.80 -4.41 -13.02
C GLY A 199 23.94 -3.13 -12.85
N ARG A 200 22.88 -2.93 -13.67
CA ARG A 200 21.97 -1.78 -13.56
C ARG A 200 20.59 -2.22 -13.08
N ARG A 201 19.95 -1.35 -12.31
CA ARG A 201 18.59 -1.60 -11.81
C ARG A 201 17.57 -1.54 -12.93
N LEU A 202 16.71 -2.55 -12.98
CA LEU A 202 15.53 -2.61 -13.84
C LEU A 202 14.29 -2.81 -12.97
N ARG A 203 13.43 -1.80 -12.87
CA ARG A 203 12.13 -1.95 -12.22
C ARG A 203 11.16 -2.64 -13.18
N VAL A 204 10.45 -3.66 -12.68
CA VAL A 204 9.36 -4.31 -13.40
C VAL A 204 8.05 -3.71 -12.92
N ILE A 205 7.33 -3.05 -13.83
CA ILE A 205 6.08 -2.34 -13.50
C ILE A 205 4.87 -3.23 -13.78
N ALA A 206 4.94 -4.00 -14.89
CA ALA A 206 3.91 -4.95 -15.24
C ALA A 206 4.55 -6.19 -15.86
N ALA A 207 4.02 -7.35 -15.52
CA ALA A 207 4.38 -8.64 -16.08
C ALA A 207 3.13 -9.53 -16.14
N GLU A 208 3.16 -10.53 -16.99
CA GLU A 208 2.11 -11.53 -17.15
C GLU A 208 2.70 -12.93 -17.18
N ARG A 209 1.89 -13.96 -16.95
CA ARG A 209 2.32 -15.35 -17.06
C ARG A 209 2.67 -15.65 -18.52
N ALA A 210 3.71 -16.40 -18.74
CA ALA A 210 4.14 -16.83 -20.06
C ALA A 210 4.43 -18.34 -20.09
N GLU A 211 4.30 -18.93 -21.26
CA GLU A 211 4.81 -20.26 -21.51
C GLU A 211 6.31 -20.20 -21.79
N GLY A 212 7.02 -21.23 -21.41
CA GLY A 212 8.47 -21.34 -21.61
C GLY A 212 9.11 -22.33 -20.62
N ALA A 213 10.37 -22.64 -20.87
CA ALA A 213 11.18 -23.52 -20.04
C ALA A 213 12.57 -22.91 -19.76
N ASN A 214 12.63 -21.59 -19.64
CA ASN A 214 13.85 -20.84 -19.38
C ASN A 214 14.35 -21.13 -17.95
N ALA A 215 15.66 -21.12 -17.76
CA ALA A 215 16.23 -21.21 -16.42
C ALA A 215 15.84 -19.97 -15.58
N PRO A 216 15.78 -20.07 -14.23
CA PRO A 216 15.47 -18.94 -13.39
C PRO A 216 16.35 -17.72 -13.66
N GLY A 217 15.74 -16.56 -13.93
CA GLY A 217 16.43 -15.34 -14.29
C GLY A 217 16.86 -15.24 -15.75
N GLU A 218 16.77 -16.27 -16.56
CA GLU A 218 17.12 -16.24 -17.97
C GLU A 218 16.10 -15.42 -18.77
N LEU A 219 16.54 -14.30 -19.32
CA LEU A 219 15.77 -13.38 -20.15
C LEU A 219 16.04 -13.67 -21.62
N THR A 220 14.98 -13.85 -22.40
CA THR A 220 14.99 -14.07 -23.84
C THR A 220 14.64 -12.80 -24.63
N ASP A 221 14.77 -12.85 -25.95
CA ASP A 221 14.55 -11.73 -26.88
C ASP A 221 13.08 -11.29 -27.00
N ASP A 222 12.14 -12.12 -26.59
CA ASP A 222 10.70 -11.81 -26.51
C ASP A 222 10.24 -11.31 -25.11
N ALA A 223 11.19 -10.89 -24.28
CA ALA A 223 10.98 -10.39 -22.92
C ALA A 223 10.43 -11.43 -21.93
N VAL A 224 10.61 -12.71 -22.19
CA VAL A 224 10.25 -13.78 -21.27
C VAL A 224 11.41 -14.09 -20.35
N VAL A 225 11.10 -14.25 -19.05
CA VAL A 225 12.07 -14.57 -17.99
C VAL A 225 11.65 -15.88 -17.32
N GLY A 226 12.58 -16.79 -17.16
CA GLY A 226 12.37 -18.00 -16.38
C GLY A 226 12.24 -17.70 -14.89
N THR A 227 11.46 -18.52 -14.22
CA THR A 227 11.25 -18.49 -12.77
C THR A 227 11.44 -19.90 -12.20
N GLY A 228 11.34 -20.06 -10.89
CA GLY A 228 11.42 -21.39 -10.25
C GLY A 228 10.31 -22.36 -10.67
N ASP A 229 9.20 -21.83 -11.19
CA ASP A 229 8.07 -22.59 -11.71
C ASP A 229 7.40 -21.82 -12.87
N GLY A 230 7.78 -22.16 -14.11
CA GLY A 230 7.29 -21.52 -15.32
C GLY A 230 8.02 -20.22 -15.67
N CYS A 231 7.35 -19.38 -16.45
CA CYS A 231 7.93 -18.12 -16.95
C CYS A 231 6.98 -16.95 -16.79
N VAL A 232 7.56 -15.75 -16.81
CA VAL A 232 6.81 -14.50 -16.88
C VAL A 232 7.30 -13.64 -18.04
N ARG A 233 6.37 -13.00 -18.75
CA ARG A 233 6.68 -11.98 -19.76
C ARG A 233 6.70 -10.61 -19.10
N LEU A 234 7.79 -9.88 -19.27
CA LEU A 234 7.86 -8.48 -18.89
C LEU A 234 7.02 -7.65 -19.88
N VAL A 235 6.07 -6.86 -19.37
CA VAL A 235 5.19 -6.02 -20.19
C VAL A 235 5.67 -4.57 -20.16
N THR A 236 5.85 -4.03 -18.97
CA THR A 236 6.30 -2.66 -18.74
C THR A 236 7.46 -2.63 -17.77
N VAL A 237 8.54 -1.98 -18.16
CA VAL A 237 9.74 -1.84 -17.34
C VAL A 237 10.17 -0.39 -17.21
N GLN A 238 10.99 -0.11 -16.23
CA GLN A 238 11.63 1.18 -16.04
C GLN A 238 13.13 0.96 -15.76
N PRO A 239 13.98 1.18 -16.75
CA PRO A 239 15.43 1.15 -16.56
C PRO A 239 15.87 2.29 -15.63
N GLU A 240 17.01 2.11 -15.00
CA GLU A 240 17.61 3.13 -14.14
C GLU A 240 17.75 4.47 -14.87
N ALA A 241 17.38 5.56 -14.18
CA ALA A 241 17.39 6.95 -14.69
C ALA A 241 16.53 7.20 -15.94
N ARG A 242 15.65 6.26 -16.35
CA ARG A 242 14.73 6.43 -17.49
C ARG A 242 13.27 6.42 -17.08
N GLY A 243 12.38 6.78 -17.99
CA GLY A 243 10.93 6.63 -17.84
C GLY A 243 10.49 5.18 -18.00
N ALA A 244 9.24 4.91 -17.59
CA ALA A 244 8.59 3.64 -17.89
C ALA A 244 8.41 3.47 -19.41
N MET A 245 8.59 2.24 -19.91
CA MET A 245 8.45 1.90 -21.33
C MET A 245 8.03 0.43 -21.50
N VAL A 246 7.56 0.10 -22.68
CA VAL A 246 7.26 -1.29 -23.07
C VAL A 246 8.55 -2.12 -23.04
N ALA A 247 8.49 -3.32 -22.48
CA ALA A 247 9.67 -4.16 -22.30
C ALA A 247 10.33 -4.53 -23.65
N ALA A 248 9.56 -4.79 -24.69
CA ALA A 248 10.09 -5.07 -26.02
C ALA A 248 10.85 -3.87 -26.61
N ASP A 249 10.41 -2.63 -26.37
CA ASP A 249 11.12 -1.42 -26.80
C ASP A 249 12.43 -1.24 -26.04
N TRP A 250 12.39 -1.52 -24.73
CA TRP A 250 13.59 -1.51 -23.90
C TRP A 250 14.62 -2.51 -24.40
N LEU A 251 14.24 -3.76 -24.69
CA LEU A 251 15.14 -4.81 -25.17
C LEU A 251 15.84 -4.43 -26.45
N ARG A 252 15.11 -3.88 -27.43
CA ARG A 252 15.69 -3.42 -28.70
C ARG A 252 16.77 -2.36 -28.51
N GLY A 253 16.63 -1.52 -27.47
CA GLY A 253 17.58 -0.45 -27.17
C GLY A 253 18.61 -0.75 -26.09
N ALA A 254 18.53 -1.90 -25.42
CA ALA A 254 19.37 -2.23 -24.27
C ALA A 254 20.76 -2.76 -24.64
N ASN A 255 20.95 -3.16 -25.91
CA ASN A 255 22.20 -3.76 -26.42
C ASN A 255 22.72 -4.92 -25.55
N LEU A 256 21.81 -5.82 -25.14
CA LEU A 256 22.12 -7.00 -24.35
C LEU A 256 22.47 -8.19 -25.25
N ALA A 257 23.45 -8.96 -24.86
CA ALA A 257 23.67 -10.29 -25.43
C ALA A 257 22.63 -11.24 -24.85
N LEU A 258 21.64 -11.64 -25.63
CA LEU A 258 20.57 -12.55 -25.21
C LEU A 258 20.84 -13.99 -25.67
N PRO A 259 20.43 -15.02 -24.88
CA PRO A 259 19.84 -14.86 -23.55
C PRO A 259 20.83 -14.33 -22.52
N CYS A 260 20.33 -13.58 -21.52
CA CYS A 260 21.13 -13.12 -20.39
C CYS A 260 20.42 -13.39 -19.06
N VAL A 261 21.16 -13.32 -17.95
CA VAL A 261 20.59 -13.60 -16.63
C VAL A 261 20.32 -12.30 -15.89
N LEU A 262 19.11 -12.19 -15.36
CA LEU A 262 18.68 -11.09 -14.47
C LEU A 262 19.01 -11.46 -13.01
N GLY A 263 19.25 -10.44 -12.19
CA GLY A 263 19.50 -10.62 -10.75
C GLY A 263 20.98 -10.81 -10.38
N GLY A 264 21.90 -10.76 -11.36
CA GLY A 264 23.34 -10.80 -11.15
C GLY A 264 23.96 -9.44 -10.92
#